data_3f8b1c38c49babfa7d6f8e79f84514df
#
_entry.id   3f8b1c38c49babfa7d6f8e79f84514df
#
_cell.length_a   1.000
_cell.length_b   1.000
_cell.length_c   1.000
_cell.angle_alpha   90.00
_cell.angle_beta   90.00
_cell.angle_gamma   90.00
#
_symmetry.space_group_name_H-M   'P 1'
#
loop_
_entity.id
_entity.type
_entity.pdbx_description
1 polymer ?
#
loop_
_entity_poly.entity_id
_entity_poly.type
_entity_poly.pdbx_seq_one_letter_code
_entity_poly.pdbx_strand_id
1 'polypeptide(L)'
;MQVVLQDTALLRKARGAFFTPSEITEFIAEWGIRGVGDRVLEPSCGEAAFLSAAGSTLLRAGQTDDLARQLHGYEIHAASATTAKAILAENGIGATIGVGDFFETLPKQDSLFDVVIGNPPYVRYQNFAGASRTAALEAALRQGVRLTQLASSWAAFTVHATAFLKPGGRLGLVLPAELLSVKYAAQIREFLLRRFAKVRLVLFDHLVFPGVQEDVILLLAEGQGSASHFEVYQAKDAKDLKSLAPANWVGFTPKGSEKWTNALLPAEAVSLYDEVFESHGYEVMADWGETYLGAVTGNNEFFTLTKADVAERKLRAPELMRISPPGSRHLRGLTFSEHAWTKLADEGGRCYLFAPEAEPSEEARKYIAHGQRLGVQDAYKCKVREPWWRVPVTPRPDFLFAYMSHDRPRLVRNGAGVQLLNSLYGIRLHAKRRDVGNETLAVASLNSMTLLGAEVVGRAYGGGMLKHEPTEVGALPIPSFEVLSSVSARLKLLSPQISALLRSNDITPAVEIVDRVILKDHLKFSDQKIKSLRKARQVLLDRRMTRRKA
;
A
#
# COMPACT_ATOMS: atom_id res chain seq x y z
N MET A 1 0.79 46.03 0.08
CA MET A 1 -0.05 45.18 -0.77
C MET A 1 0.50 43.77 -0.65
N GLN A 2 0.02 42.96 0.32
CA GLN A 2 0.41 41.57 0.46
C GLN A 2 -0.27 40.79 -0.65
N VAL A 3 0.53 40.14 -1.49
CA VAL A 3 0.05 39.17 -2.49
C VAL A 3 -0.52 38.00 -1.70
N VAL A 4 -1.84 37.88 -1.64
CA VAL A 4 -2.52 36.67 -1.19
C VAL A 4 -2.21 35.61 -2.23
N LEU A 5 -1.25 34.73 -1.92
CA LEU A 5 -0.98 33.55 -2.72
C LEU A 5 -2.28 32.73 -2.77
N GLN A 6 -2.93 32.69 -3.92
CA GLN A 6 -4.10 31.84 -4.15
C GLN A 6 -3.73 30.41 -3.77
N ASP A 7 -4.53 29.80 -2.89
CA ASP A 7 -4.34 28.43 -2.44
C ASP A 7 -4.68 27.46 -3.59
N THR A 8 -3.67 27.15 -4.40
CA THR A 8 -3.85 26.28 -5.58
C THR A 8 -4.08 24.82 -5.17
N ALA A 9 -4.76 24.05 -6.02
CA ALA A 9 -4.96 22.59 -5.83
C ALA A 9 -3.64 21.84 -5.59
N LEU A 10 -2.53 22.31 -6.18
CA LEU A 10 -1.18 21.77 -5.97
C LEU A 10 -0.65 22.04 -4.55
N LEU A 11 -0.87 23.23 -4.00
CA LEU A 11 -0.47 23.59 -2.64
C LEU A 11 -1.30 22.84 -1.60
N ARG A 12 -2.61 22.64 -1.83
CA ARG A 12 -3.49 21.81 -0.99
C ARG A 12 -3.04 20.35 -0.98
N LYS A 13 -2.74 19.78 -2.15
CA LYS A 13 -2.23 18.42 -2.29
C LYS A 13 -0.89 18.21 -1.56
N ALA A 14 0.01 19.19 -1.63
CA ALA A 14 1.31 19.13 -0.93
C ALA A 14 1.15 19.14 0.60
N ARG A 15 0.09 19.77 1.11
CA ARG A 15 -0.27 19.81 2.54
C ARG A 15 -1.13 18.63 2.99
N GLY A 16 -1.54 17.74 2.06
CA GLY A 16 -2.44 16.62 2.36
C GLY A 16 -3.86 17.06 2.74
N ALA A 17 -4.28 18.28 2.36
CA ALA A 17 -5.60 18.82 2.63
C ALA A 17 -6.56 18.48 1.48
N PHE A 18 -7.67 17.82 1.80
CA PHE A 18 -8.71 17.43 0.85
C PHE A 18 -10.08 17.88 1.33
N PHE A 19 -10.90 18.39 0.42
CA PHE A 19 -12.30 18.68 0.73
C PHE A 19 -13.07 17.38 0.97
N THR A 20 -13.65 17.23 2.14
CA THR A 20 -14.48 16.08 2.48
C THR A 20 -15.92 16.31 1.99
N PRO A 21 -16.50 15.37 1.20
CA PRO A 21 -17.90 15.45 0.79
C PRO A 21 -18.87 15.62 1.97
N SER A 22 -19.93 16.40 1.77
CA SER A 22 -20.92 16.70 2.82
C SER A 22 -21.58 15.43 3.37
N GLU A 23 -21.84 14.44 2.52
CA GLU A 23 -22.43 13.17 2.94
C GLU A 23 -21.57 12.44 4.00
N ILE A 24 -20.25 12.57 3.91
CA ILE A 24 -19.33 11.97 4.87
C ILE A 24 -19.28 12.77 6.16
N THR A 25 -19.19 14.11 6.07
CA THR A 25 -19.12 14.97 7.26
C THR A 25 -20.42 14.90 8.07
N GLU A 26 -21.58 14.92 7.39
CA GLU A 26 -22.91 14.75 7.99
C GLU A 26 -23.02 13.37 8.67
N PHE A 27 -22.67 12.31 7.98
CA PHE A 27 -22.72 10.95 8.53
C PHE A 27 -21.88 10.81 9.80
N ILE A 28 -20.63 11.30 9.79
CA ILE A 28 -19.74 11.19 10.95
C ILE A 28 -20.23 12.07 12.10
N ALA A 29 -20.75 13.28 11.82
CA ALA A 29 -21.31 14.14 12.83
C ALA A 29 -22.57 13.54 13.47
N GLU A 30 -23.51 13.02 12.68
CA GLU A 30 -24.72 12.37 13.15
C GLU A 30 -24.45 11.07 13.94
N TRP A 31 -23.45 10.29 13.52
CA TRP A 31 -23.00 9.12 14.27
C TRP A 31 -22.34 9.51 15.60
N GLY A 32 -21.53 10.55 15.57
CA GLY A 32 -20.73 10.99 16.71
C GLY A 32 -21.54 11.70 17.78
N ILE A 33 -22.43 12.60 17.41
CA ILE A 33 -23.19 13.45 18.33
C ILE A 33 -24.47 12.71 18.78
N ARG A 34 -24.64 12.54 20.08
CA ARG A 34 -25.76 11.80 20.67
C ARG A 34 -26.59 12.63 21.64
N GLY A 35 -26.05 13.74 22.09
CA GLY A 35 -26.72 14.63 23.04
C GLY A 35 -26.47 16.09 22.70
N VAL A 36 -27.43 16.95 23.05
CA VAL A 36 -27.36 18.40 22.84
C VAL A 36 -26.17 19.06 23.55
N GLY A 37 -25.68 18.43 24.63
CA GLY A 37 -24.53 18.92 25.39
C GLY A 37 -23.17 18.37 24.94
N ASP A 38 -23.11 17.57 23.88
CA ASP A 38 -21.85 16.97 23.41
C ASP A 38 -20.86 18.06 22.94
N ARG A 39 -19.62 17.95 23.41
CA ARG A 39 -18.49 18.78 22.96
C ARG A 39 -17.74 18.07 21.84
N VAL A 40 -17.48 18.78 20.76
CA VAL A 40 -16.88 18.27 19.54
C VAL A 40 -15.54 18.94 19.27
N LEU A 41 -14.52 18.15 18.92
CA LEU A 41 -13.22 18.62 18.47
C LEU A 41 -12.94 18.17 17.04
N GLU A 42 -12.50 19.10 16.18
CA GLU A 42 -11.89 18.83 14.88
C GLU A 42 -10.40 19.22 14.89
N PRO A 43 -9.46 18.25 14.96
CA PRO A 43 -8.03 18.51 15.17
C PRO A 43 -7.29 19.20 14.00
N SER A 44 -7.87 19.21 12.80
CA SER A 44 -7.33 19.85 11.60
C SER A 44 -8.50 20.33 10.74
N CYS A 45 -9.09 21.45 11.14
CA CYS A 45 -10.41 21.82 10.68
C CYS A 45 -10.45 22.41 9.25
N GLY A 46 -9.30 22.82 8.68
CA GLY A 46 -9.28 23.40 7.35
C GLY A 46 -10.29 24.54 7.20
N GLU A 47 -11.27 24.36 6.33
CA GLU A 47 -12.40 25.27 6.12
C GLU A 47 -13.66 24.86 6.93
N ALA A 48 -13.50 24.08 8.00
CA ALA A 48 -14.51 23.72 9.00
C ALA A 48 -15.69 22.87 8.49
N ALA A 49 -15.47 21.97 7.54
CA ALA A 49 -16.54 21.12 6.99
C ALA A 49 -17.19 20.23 8.06
N PHE A 50 -16.39 19.62 8.95
CA PHE A 50 -16.91 18.80 10.04
C PHE A 50 -17.54 19.64 11.16
N LEU A 51 -16.96 20.79 11.51
CA LEU A 51 -17.57 21.70 12.49
C LEU A 51 -18.90 22.25 12.00
N SER A 52 -19.05 22.55 10.70
CA SER A 52 -20.33 22.95 10.10
C SER A 52 -21.37 21.84 10.19
N ALA A 53 -21.01 20.61 9.87
CA ALA A 53 -21.89 19.45 10.01
C ALA A 53 -22.27 19.18 11.47
N ALA A 54 -21.30 19.28 12.40
CA ALA A 54 -21.53 19.13 13.83
C ALA A 54 -22.46 20.20 14.39
N GLY A 55 -22.24 21.46 14.03
CA GLY A 55 -23.12 22.57 14.42
C GLY A 55 -24.55 22.39 13.92
N SER A 56 -24.72 22.04 12.66
CA SER A 56 -26.02 21.72 12.08
C SER A 56 -26.71 20.55 12.79
N THR A 57 -25.95 19.54 13.19
CA THR A 57 -26.49 18.39 13.92
C THR A 57 -26.93 18.77 15.33
N LEU A 58 -26.15 19.58 16.06
CA LEU A 58 -26.52 20.09 17.40
C LEU A 58 -27.77 20.98 17.33
N LEU A 59 -27.84 21.89 16.35
CA LEU A 59 -29.01 22.75 16.14
C LEU A 59 -30.28 21.94 15.87
N ARG A 60 -30.21 20.91 15.02
CA ARG A 60 -31.32 19.98 14.75
C ARG A 60 -31.73 19.19 15.99
N ALA A 61 -30.80 18.90 16.88
CA ALA A 61 -31.07 18.22 18.16
C ALA A 61 -31.69 19.16 19.21
N GLY A 62 -31.87 20.45 18.91
CA GLY A 62 -32.49 21.42 19.79
C GLY A 62 -31.52 22.22 20.65
N GLN A 63 -30.22 22.25 20.30
CA GLN A 63 -29.27 23.12 20.97
C GLN A 63 -29.57 24.59 20.65
N THR A 64 -29.73 25.40 21.70
CA THR A 64 -30.05 26.83 21.61
C THR A 64 -28.99 27.72 22.25
N ASP A 65 -28.05 27.14 22.99
CA ASP A 65 -26.99 27.85 23.68
C ASP A 65 -25.81 28.17 22.74
N ASP A 66 -24.82 28.90 23.27
CA ASP A 66 -23.60 29.26 22.53
C ASP A 66 -22.80 28.01 22.08
N LEU A 67 -22.90 27.64 20.81
CA LEU A 67 -22.18 26.56 20.19
C LEU A 67 -20.66 26.72 20.27
N ALA A 68 -20.13 27.94 20.45
CA ALA A 68 -18.69 28.19 20.55
C ALA A 68 -18.05 27.53 21.80
N ARG A 69 -18.85 27.18 22.79
CA ARG A 69 -18.39 26.41 23.96
C ARG A 69 -18.32 24.91 23.69
N GLN A 70 -19.01 24.44 22.67
CA GLN A 70 -19.10 23.02 22.34
C GLN A 70 -18.23 22.64 21.13
N LEU A 71 -18.15 23.53 20.13
CA LEU A 71 -17.42 23.28 18.89
C LEU A 71 -16.01 23.86 18.93
N HIS A 72 -15.02 23.01 18.85
CA HIS A 72 -13.62 23.40 18.88
C HIS A 72 -12.88 22.87 17.65
N GLY A 73 -12.02 23.69 17.06
CA GLY A 73 -11.15 23.33 15.95
C GLY A 73 -9.71 23.73 16.19
N TYR A 74 -8.79 23.01 15.56
CA TYR A 74 -7.40 23.43 15.39
C TYR A 74 -7.06 23.50 13.92
N GLU A 75 -6.31 24.54 13.51
CA GLU A 75 -5.80 24.67 12.15
C GLU A 75 -4.40 25.30 12.19
N ILE A 76 -3.45 24.68 11.49
CA ILE A 76 -2.07 25.16 11.47
C ILE A 76 -1.91 26.43 10.65
N HIS A 77 -2.76 26.63 9.64
CA HIS A 77 -2.70 27.78 8.73
C HIS A 77 -3.69 28.88 9.14
N ALA A 78 -3.19 30.03 9.54
CA ALA A 78 -4.00 31.16 9.98
C ALA A 78 -5.04 31.63 8.92
N ALA A 79 -4.67 31.57 7.62
CA ALA A 79 -5.60 31.93 6.54
C ALA A 79 -6.80 30.98 6.48
N SER A 80 -6.55 29.64 6.55
CA SER A 80 -7.62 28.64 6.57
C SER A 80 -8.49 28.77 7.82
N ALA A 81 -7.89 29.03 8.98
CA ALA A 81 -8.65 29.28 10.22
C ALA A 81 -9.55 30.52 10.12
N THR A 82 -9.09 31.57 9.43
CA THR A 82 -9.92 32.77 9.18
C THR A 82 -11.08 32.45 8.27
N THR A 83 -10.85 31.70 7.18
CA THR A 83 -11.90 31.24 6.26
C THR A 83 -12.91 30.35 7.00
N ALA A 84 -12.44 29.43 7.83
CA ALA A 84 -13.29 28.57 8.64
C ALA A 84 -14.23 29.36 9.56
N LYS A 85 -13.71 30.37 10.25
CA LYS A 85 -14.52 31.25 11.10
C LYS A 85 -15.57 32.00 10.31
N ALA A 86 -15.24 32.50 9.12
CA ALA A 86 -16.19 33.18 8.25
C ALA A 86 -17.32 32.25 7.78
N ILE A 87 -16.98 31.04 7.30
CA ILE A 87 -17.96 30.05 6.84
C ILE A 87 -18.92 29.66 7.99
N LEU A 88 -18.38 29.43 9.19
CA LEU A 88 -19.20 29.07 10.34
C LEU A 88 -20.14 30.20 10.74
N ALA A 89 -19.64 31.46 10.76
CA ALA A 89 -20.45 32.61 11.07
C ALA A 89 -21.57 32.85 10.05
N GLU A 90 -21.31 32.67 8.75
CA GLU A 90 -22.31 32.75 7.68
C GLU A 90 -23.44 31.74 7.86
N ASN A 91 -23.12 30.57 8.44
CA ASN A 91 -24.10 29.52 8.75
C ASN A 91 -24.73 29.65 10.16
N GLY A 92 -24.45 30.73 10.88
CA GLY A 92 -24.95 30.93 12.23
C GLY A 92 -24.37 29.97 13.28
N ILE A 93 -23.21 29.38 13.02
CA ILE A 93 -22.56 28.40 13.87
C ILE A 93 -21.37 29.06 14.60
N GLY A 94 -21.45 29.17 15.92
CA GLY A 94 -20.33 29.59 16.77
C GLY A 94 -19.35 28.41 16.97
N ALA A 95 -18.03 28.70 16.87
CA ALA A 95 -16.99 27.72 17.20
C ALA A 95 -15.72 28.41 17.69
N THR A 96 -14.95 27.73 18.55
CA THR A 96 -13.64 28.17 19.00
C THR A 96 -12.55 27.53 18.13
N ILE A 97 -11.80 28.32 17.34
CA ILE A 97 -10.73 27.81 16.47
C ILE A 97 -9.38 28.32 16.96
N GLY A 98 -8.53 27.40 17.40
CA GLY A 98 -7.12 27.63 17.71
C GLY A 98 -6.25 27.57 16.46
N VAL A 99 -5.23 28.43 16.38
CA VAL A 99 -4.24 28.42 15.29
C VAL A 99 -2.92 27.88 15.83
N GLY A 100 -2.40 26.83 15.21
CA GLY A 100 -1.13 26.21 15.60
C GLY A 100 -1.05 24.72 15.25
N ASP A 101 0.11 24.14 15.53
CA ASP A 101 0.31 22.68 15.33
C ASP A 101 -0.46 21.91 16.42
N PHE A 102 -1.40 21.08 16.01
CA PHE A 102 -2.18 20.26 16.93
C PHE A 102 -1.32 19.31 17.78
N PHE A 103 -0.19 18.86 17.28
CA PHE A 103 0.72 17.99 18.04
C PHE A 103 1.38 18.67 19.25
N GLU A 104 1.46 20.00 19.26
CA GLU A 104 1.96 20.78 20.38
C GLU A 104 0.88 21.04 21.44
N THR A 105 -0.40 20.78 21.09
CA THR A 105 -1.51 20.97 22.02
C THR A 105 -1.61 19.78 22.96
N LEU A 106 -1.72 20.05 24.26
CA LEU A 106 -1.91 19.04 25.29
C LEU A 106 -3.37 19.02 25.76
N PRO A 107 -3.96 17.82 25.96
CA PRO A 107 -5.29 17.72 26.52
C PRO A 107 -5.30 18.21 27.97
N LYS A 108 -6.30 19.03 28.33
CA LYS A 108 -6.56 19.44 29.70
C LYS A 108 -7.74 18.64 30.23
N GLN A 109 -7.65 18.10 31.43
CA GLN A 109 -8.68 17.22 32.01
C GLN A 109 -10.08 17.86 32.03
N ASP A 110 -10.14 19.17 32.28
CA ASP A 110 -11.41 19.92 32.34
C ASP A 110 -11.93 20.33 30.95
N SER A 111 -11.22 19.98 29.89
CA SER A 111 -11.51 20.41 28.52
C SER A 111 -11.60 19.26 27.52
N LEU A 112 -11.87 18.03 27.99
CA LEU A 112 -12.04 16.87 27.14
C LEU A 112 -13.37 16.93 26.37
N PHE A 113 -13.42 16.19 25.25
CA PHE A 113 -14.52 16.17 24.29
C PHE A 113 -15.27 14.86 24.30
N ASP A 114 -16.56 14.91 24.03
CA ASP A 114 -17.41 13.75 23.86
C ASP A 114 -17.16 13.11 22.49
N VAL A 115 -16.79 13.94 21.49
CA VAL A 115 -16.59 13.53 20.11
C VAL A 115 -15.34 14.20 19.53
N VAL A 116 -14.49 13.43 18.89
CA VAL A 116 -13.42 13.92 18.01
C VAL A 116 -13.70 13.43 16.60
N ILE A 117 -13.84 14.36 15.66
CA ILE A 117 -14.14 14.07 14.25
C ILE A 117 -13.19 14.82 13.32
N GLY A 118 -13.00 14.33 12.10
CA GLY A 118 -12.19 15.06 11.12
C GLY A 118 -11.60 14.19 10.03
N ASN A 119 -10.89 14.87 9.13
CA ASN A 119 -10.07 14.28 8.09
C ASN A 119 -8.63 14.77 8.27
N PRO A 120 -7.77 14.04 9.01
CA PRO A 120 -6.41 14.48 9.28
C PRO A 120 -5.56 14.55 8.00
N PRO A 121 -4.51 15.40 7.96
CA PRO A 121 -3.68 15.54 6.76
C PRO A 121 -2.87 14.26 6.49
N TYR A 122 -2.78 13.83 5.18
CA TYR A 122 -2.05 12.63 4.74
C TYR A 122 -0.66 12.99 4.19
N VAL A 123 0.18 13.62 5.01
CA VAL A 123 1.55 13.97 4.60
C VAL A 123 2.43 12.73 4.69
N ARG A 124 3.00 12.33 3.55
CA ARG A 124 3.91 11.18 3.48
C ARG A 124 5.21 11.45 4.23
N TYR A 125 5.83 10.41 4.79
CA TYR A 125 7.05 10.53 5.61
C TYR A 125 8.20 11.28 4.92
N GLN A 126 8.31 11.23 3.58
CA GLN A 126 9.35 11.97 2.83
C GLN A 126 9.18 13.49 2.93
N ASN A 127 7.93 13.95 3.06
CA ASN A 127 7.57 15.37 3.11
C ASN A 127 7.20 15.82 4.54
N PHE A 128 7.13 14.88 5.48
CA PHE A 128 6.83 15.12 6.89
C PHE A 128 8.14 15.12 7.68
N ALA A 129 8.70 16.30 7.94
CA ALA A 129 10.04 16.46 8.52
C ALA A 129 10.08 17.62 9.54
N GLY A 130 11.22 17.76 10.23
CA GLY A 130 11.47 18.87 11.15
C GLY A 130 10.72 18.77 12.47
N ALA A 131 10.47 19.92 13.10
CA ALA A 131 9.88 20.03 14.44
C ALA A 131 8.48 19.39 14.53
N SER A 132 7.61 19.62 13.55
CA SER A 132 6.25 19.05 13.52
C SER A 132 6.28 17.52 13.52
N ARG A 133 7.22 16.90 12.80
CA ARG A 133 7.39 15.45 12.84
C ARG A 133 7.82 14.95 14.22
N THR A 134 8.78 15.64 14.86
CA THR A 134 9.24 15.29 16.21
C THR A 134 8.08 15.37 17.18
N ALA A 135 7.33 16.48 17.19
CA ALA A 135 6.16 16.67 18.03
C ALA A 135 5.11 15.56 17.81
N ALA A 136 4.87 15.17 16.55
CA ALA A 136 3.93 14.09 16.20
C ALA A 136 4.36 12.72 16.77
N LEU A 137 5.64 12.36 16.64
CA LEU A 137 6.15 11.10 17.19
C LEU A 137 6.09 11.08 18.72
N GLU A 138 6.40 12.18 19.36
CA GLU A 138 6.29 12.34 20.82
C GLU A 138 4.83 12.29 21.28
N ALA A 139 3.91 12.94 20.56
CA ALA A 139 2.48 12.90 20.85
C ALA A 139 1.93 11.47 20.80
N ALA A 140 2.31 10.68 19.80
CA ALA A 140 1.96 9.28 19.70
C ALA A 140 2.60 8.44 20.85
N LEU A 141 3.86 8.71 21.17
CA LEU A 141 4.57 8.00 22.24
C LEU A 141 3.94 8.24 23.61
N ARG A 142 3.45 9.46 23.88
CA ARG A 142 2.69 9.78 25.10
C ARG A 142 1.43 8.91 25.27
N GLN A 143 0.87 8.41 24.17
CA GLN A 143 -0.26 7.47 24.18
C GLN A 143 0.20 5.98 24.14
N GLY A 144 1.49 5.71 24.30
CA GLY A 144 2.07 4.36 24.29
C GLY A 144 2.25 3.75 22.89
N VAL A 145 2.21 4.57 21.83
CA VAL A 145 2.40 4.11 20.46
C VAL A 145 3.73 4.58 19.90
N ARG A 146 4.66 3.67 19.65
CA ARG A 146 5.96 3.97 19.04
C ARG A 146 5.86 3.91 17.52
N LEU A 147 5.62 5.03 16.87
CA LEU A 147 5.60 5.11 15.42
C LEU A 147 7.00 5.02 14.82
N THR A 148 7.10 4.37 13.65
CA THR A 148 8.36 4.27 12.90
C THR A 148 8.63 5.56 12.12
N GLN A 149 9.89 5.74 11.68
CA GLN A 149 10.29 6.85 10.82
C GLN A 149 9.61 6.84 9.42
N LEU A 150 8.91 5.77 9.07
CA LEU A 150 8.17 5.62 7.82
C LEU A 150 6.67 5.99 7.96
N ALA A 151 6.23 6.38 9.16
CA ALA A 151 4.83 6.72 9.40
C ALA A 151 4.48 8.07 8.75
N SER A 152 3.34 8.11 8.08
CA SER A 152 2.71 9.33 7.57
C SER A 152 2.00 10.08 8.70
N SER A 153 1.72 11.38 8.52
CA SER A 153 1.15 12.26 9.57
C SER A 153 -0.18 11.76 10.15
N TRP A 154 -1.08 11.21 9.32
CA TRP A 154 -2.39 10.70 9.75
C TRP A 154 -2.29 9.69 10.91
N ALA A 155 -1.20 8.93 10.94
CA ALA A 155 -0.97 7.91 11.97
C ALA A 155 -0.82 8.54 13.36
N ALA A 156 0.00 9.57 13.47
CA ALA A 156 0.19 10.31 14.72
C ALA A 156 -1.08 11.10 15.10
N PHE A 157 -1.77 11.70 14.10
CA PHE A 157 -3.05 12.38 14.34
C PHE A 157 -4.08 11.44 14.95
N THR A 158 -4.26 10.24 14.38
CA THR A 158 -5.22 9.25 14.87
C THR A 158 -4.97 8.92 16.35
N VAL A 159 -3.71 8.69 16.70
CA VAL A 159 -3.34 8.34 18.08
C VAL A 159 -3.49 9.55 19.01
N HIS A 160 -2.97 10.71 18.65
CA HIS A 160 -2.99 11.91 19.47
C HIS A 160 -4.42 12.41 19.72
N ALA A 161 -5.29 12.36 18.72
CA ALA A 161 -6.70 12.76 18.82
C ALA A 161 -7.45 12.01 19.95
N THR A 162 -7.08 10.76 20.21
CA THR A 162 -7.71 9.98 21.30
C THR A 162 -7.44 10.53 22.70
N ALA A 163 -6.35 11.28 22.88
CA ALA A 163 -6.01 11.90 24.15
C ALA A 163 -6.99 12.98 24.59
N PHE A 164 -7.73 13.56 23.65
CA PHE A 164 -8.71 14.61 23.89
C PHE A 164 -10.11 14.11 24.19
N LEU A 165 -10.34 12.79 24.13
CA LEU A 165 -11.63 12.18 24.40
C LEU A 165 -11.86 11.98 25.90
N LYS A 166 -13.08 12.28 26.34
CA LYS A 166 -13.60 11.83 27.63
C LYS A 166 -13.61 10.30 27.71
N PRO A 167 -13.62 9.70 28.90
CA PRO A 167 -13.96 8.28 29.05
C PRO A 167 -15.30 7.98 28.36
N GLY A 168 -15.32 6.95 27.50
CA GLY A 168 -16.51 6.61 26.73
C GLY A 168 -16.77 7.47 25.49
N GLY A 169 -15.90 8.42 25.17
CA GLY A 169 -16.01 9.29 24.01
C GLY A 169 -15.90 8.55 22.66
N ARG A 170 -16.13 9.27 21.59
CA ARG A 170 -16.28 8.75 20.21
C ARG A 170 -15.31 9.43 19.25
N LEU A 171 -14.62 8.60 18.44
CA LEU A 171 -13.65 9.03 17.42
C LEU A 171 -14.20 8.68 16.04
N GLY A 172 -14.47 9.70 15.22
CA GLY A 172 -14.91 9.55 13.82
C GLY A 172 -13.92 10.20 12.85
N LEU A 173 -13.08 9.41 12.18
CA LEU A 173 -12.06 9.94 11.28
C LEU A 173 -12.17 9.38 9.88
N VAL A 174 -11.89 10.25 8.90
CA VAL A 174 -11.60 9.82 7.53
C VAL A 174 -10.10 9.51 7.47
N LEU A 175 -9.74 8.29 7.13
CA LEU A 175 -8.35 7.83 7.11
C LEU A 175 -8.01 7.20 5.76
N PRO A 176 -6.74 7.21 5.34
CA PRO A 176 -6.33 6.47 4.16
C PRO A 176 -6.46 4.97 4.40
N ALA A 177 -6.86 4.21 3.36
CA ALA A 177 -6.95 2.75 3.42
C ALA A 177 -5.60 2.07 3.73
N GLU A 178 -4.51 2.80 3.75
CA GLU A 178 -3.22 2.37 4.29
C GLU A 178 -3.33 1.81 5.71
N LEU A 179 -4.30 2.29 6.52
CA LEU A 179 -4.59 1.71 7.84
C LEU A 179 -4.75 0.19 7.76
N LEU A 180 -5.37 -0.33 6.71
CA LEU A 180 -5.65 -1.77 6.57
C LEU A 180 -4.41 -2.59 6.22
N SER A 181 -3.45 -2.02 5.48
CA SER A 181 -2.45 -2.81 4.76
C SER A 181 -0.99 -2.52 5.12
N VAL A 182 -0.63 -1.28 5.51
CA VAL A 182 0.78 -0.94 5.68
C VAL A 182 1.35 -1.45 7.00
N LYS A 183 2.64 -1.82 6.97
CA LYS A 183 3.32 -2.40 8.14
C LYS A 183 3.40 -1.43 9.32
N TYR A 184 3.68 -0.14 9.08
CA TYR A 184 3.79 0.82 10.17
C TYR A 184 2.47 1.09 10.89
N ALA A 185 1.32 0.79 10.26
CA ALA A 185 0.00 0.92 10.87
C ALA A 185 -0.36 -0.23 11.83
N ALA A 186 0.45 -1.29 11.92
CA ALA A 186 0.19 -2.41 12.82
C ALA A 186 -0.02 -1.96 14.27
N GLN A 187 0.84 -1.06 14.78
CA GLN A 187 0.72 -0.54 16.15
C GLN A 187 -0.53 0.35 16.33
N ILE A 188 -0.98 1.02 15.27
CA ILE A 188 -2.22 1.82 15.32
C ILE A 188 -3.43 0.92 15.38
N ARG A 189 -3.47 -0.15 14.57
CA ARG A 189 -4.55 -1.15 14.60
C ARG A 189 -4.68 -1.79 15.97
N GLU A 190 -3.58 -2.22 16.56
CA GLU A 190 -3.52 -2.77 17.92
C GLU A 190 -3.95 -1.74 18.98
N PHE A 191 -3.47 -0.50 18.86
CA PHE A 191 -3.84 0.59 19.75
C PHE A 191 -5.35 0.86 19.72
N LEU A 192 -5.96 0.93 18.53
CA LEU A 192 -7.40 1.16 18.39
C LEU A 192 -8.22 0.08 19.05
N LEU A 193 -7.88 -1.21 18.83
CA LEU A 193 -8.60 -2.32 19.47
C LEU A 193 -8.41 -2.33 20.98
N ARG A 194 -7.23 -1.97 21.50
CA ARG A 194 -6.98 -1.92 22.94
C ARG A 194 -7.66 -0.72 23.63
N ARG A 195 -7.82 0.40 22.91
CA ARG A 195 -8.29 1.67 23.48
C ARG A 195 -9.81 1.80 23.50
N PHE A 196 -10.50 1.21 22.53
CA PHE A 196 -11.93 1.36 22.34
C PHE A 196 -12.68 0.05 22.58
N ALA A 197 -13.88 0.17 23.16
CA ALA A 197 -14.78 -0.98 23.36
C ALA A 197 -15.36 -1.46 22.02
N LYS A 198 -15.53 -0.56 21.05
CA LYS A 198 -16.05 -0.86 19.72
C LYS A 198 -15.29 -0.11 18.65
N VAL A 199 -14.91 -0.83 17.61
CA VAL A 199 -14.22 -0.29 16.43
C VAL A 199 -14.98 -0.72 15.19
N ARG A 200 -15.28 0.25 14.32
CA ARG A 200 -16.00 0.05 13.06
C ARG A 200 -15.28 0.73 11.92
N LEU A 201 -15.33 0.10 10.75
CA LEU A 201 -14.76 0.64 9.52
C LEU A 201 -15.83 0.69 8.44
N VAL A 202 -16.00 1.84 7.80
CA VAL A 202 -16.74 1.93 6.53
C VAL A 202 -15.73 1.96 5.39
N LEU A 203 -15.90 1.05 4.44
CA LEU A 203 -15.07 0.89 3.26
C LEU A 203 -15.88 1.27 2.03
N PHE A 204 -15.25 1.88 1.03
CA PHE A 204 -15.94 2.31 -0.18
C PHE A 204 -15.49 1.50 -1.40
N ASP A 205 -16.44 1.11 -2.26
CA ASP A 205 -16.15 0.44 -3.54
C ASP A 205 -15.58 1.41 -4.56
N HIS A 206 -16.06 2.66 -4.55
CA HIS A 206 -15.64 3.73 -5.43
C HIS A 206 -14.88 4.83 -4.69
N LEU A 207 -14.06 5.59 -5.43
CA LEU A 207 -13.41 6.77 -4.86
C LEU A 207 -14.48 7.80 -4.48
N VAL A 208 -14.41 8.29 -3.25
CA VAL A 208 -15.36 9.25 -2.68
C VAL A 208 -14.86 10.70 -2.71
N PHE A 209 -13.56 10.91 -3.02
CA PHE A 209 -12.98 12.24 -3.16
C PHE A 209 -12.77 12.59 -4.64
N PRO A 210 -13.49 13.57 -5.20
CA PRO A 210 -13.33 13.97 -6.59
C PRO A 210 -11.88 14.44 -6.89
N GLY A 211 -11.28 13.90 -7.94
CA GLY A 211 -9.93 14.28 -8.39
C GLY A 211 -8.78 13.80 -7.50
N VAL A 212 -9.03 12.98 -6.49
CA VAL A 212 -8.01 12.43 -5.59
C VAL A 212 -7.94 10.92 -5.76
N GLN A 213 -6.72 10.40 -5.96
CA GLN A 213 -6.49 8.96 -6.12
C GLN A 213 -6.25 8.22 -4.78
N GLU A 214 -6.41 8.91 -3.65
CA GLU A 214 -6.27 8.27 -2.34
C GLU A 214 -7.53 7.48 -1.98
N ASP A 215 -7.33 6.23 -1.60
CA ASP A 215 -8.37 5.37 -1.06
C ASP A 215 -8.57 5.68 0.41
N VAL A 216 -9.82 5.95 0.79
CA VAL A 216 -10.13 6.30 2.17
C VAL A 216 -11.12 5.32 2.78
N ILE A 217 -11.09 5.28 4.11
CA ILE A 217 -12.03 4.56 4.96
C ILE A 217 -12.56 5.52 6.02
N LEU A 218 -13.73 5.22 6.58
CA LEU A 218 -14.15 5.88 7.81
C LEU A 218 -13.83 4.98 9.00
N LEU A 219 -13.11 5.52 9.97
CA LEU A 219 -12.89 4.91 11.28
C LEU A 219 -13.92 5.47 12.26
N LEU A 220 -14.73 4.61 12.84
CA LEU A 220 -15.70 4.93 13.87
C LEU A 220 -15.36 4.10 15.12
N ALA A 221 -14.85 4.74 16.16
CA ALA A 221 -14.44 4.04 17.37
C ALA A 221 -15.10 4.68 18.60
N GLU A 222 -15.60 3.87 19.53
CA GLU A 222 -16.37 4.35 20.65
C GLU A 222 -16.16 3.53 21.94
N GLY A 223 -16.41 4.18 23.05
CA GLY A 223 -16.33 3.56 24.37
C GLY A 223 -14.92 3.36 24.87
N GLN A 224 -14.80 3.09 26.17
CA GLN A 224 -13.53 2.74 26.80
C GLN A 224 -13.48 1.23 27.02
N GLY A 225 -12.41 0.58 26.57
CA GLY A 225 -12.26 -0.86 26.74
C GLY A 225 -11.30 -1.47 25.75
N SER A 226 -11.43 -2.77 25.54
CA SER A 226 -10.65 -3.52 24.57
C SER A 226 -11.58 -4.33 23.68
N ALA A 227 -11.60 -4.03 22.39
CA ALA A 227 -12.35 -4.80 21.41
C ALA A 227 -11.54 -6.02 20.95
N SER A 228 -12.16 -7.19 20.97
CA SER A 228 -11.56 -8.43 20.41
C SER A 228 -11.68 -8.51 18.88
N HIS A 229 -12.57 -7.72 18.30
CA HIS A 229 -12.86 -7.68 16.88
C HIS A 229 -13.24 -6.25 16.46
N PHE A 230 -13.32 -6.01 15.18
CA PHE A 230 -13.93 -4.81 14.63
C PHE A 230 -15.03 -5.18 13.62
N GLU A 231 -15.93 -4.24 13.36
CA GLU A 231 -17.02 -4.44 12.41
C GLU A 231 -16.74 -3.64 11.12
N VAL A 232 -17.11 -4.20 9.98
CA VAL A 232 -16.93 -3.59 8.67
C VAL A 232 -18.26 -3.45 7.95
N TYR A 233 -18.48 -2.29 7.36
CA TYR A 233 -19.53 -2.03 6.38
C TYR A 233 -18.92 -1.65 5.03
N GLN A 234 -19.40 -2.26 3.96
CA GLN A 234 -18.99 -1.97 2.59
C GLN A 234 -20.04 -1.08 1.93
N ALA A 235 -19.71 0.20 1.74
CA ALA A 235 -20.54 1.17 1.04
C ALA A 235 -20.13 1.25 -0.44
N LYS A 236 -21.07 1.47 -1.34
CA LYS A 236 -20.76 1.71 -2.76
C LYS A 236 -20.04 3.05 -2.93
N ASP A 237 -20.62 4.10 -2.36
CA ASP A 237 -20.13 5.48 -2.40
C ASP A 237 -20.59 6.25 -1.13
N ALA A 238 -20.35 7.55 -1.07
CA ALA A 238 -20.74 8.38 0.07
C ALA A 238 -22.26 8.48 0.26
N LYS A 239 -23.07 8.34 -0.79
CA LYS A 239 -24.53 8.42 -0.71
C LYS A 239 -25.14 7.20 -0.03
N ASP A 240 -24.47 6.06 -0.14
CA ASP A 240 -24.89 4.79 0.47
C ASP A 240 -24.82 4.82 2.01
N LEU A 241 -24.10 5.79 2.58
CA LEU A 241 -24.05 5.99 4.03
C LEU A 241 -25.44 6.25 4.66
N LYS A 242 -26.37 6.86 3.90
CA LYS A 242 -27.75 7.12 4.37
C LYS A 242 -28.59 5.86 4.52
N SER A 243 -28.20 4.77 3.85
CA SER A 243 -28.90 3.47 3.89
C SER A 243 -28.27 2.48 4.88
N LEU A 244 -27.26 2.90 5.63
CA LEU A 244 -26.53 2.04 6.57
C LEU A 244 -27.44 1.59 7.72
N ALA A 245 -27.72 0.28 7.77
CA ALA A 245 -28.51 -0.33 8.82
C ALA A 245 -27.64 -1.14 9.78
N PRO A 246 -28.03 -1.29 11.06
CA PRO A 246 -27.27 -2.07 12.05
C PRO A 246 -26.97 -3.52 11.62
N ALA A 247 -27.85 -4.14 10.85
CA ALA A 247 -27.69 -5.52 10.36
C ALA A 247 -26.62 -5.69 9.26
N ASN A 248 -26.11 -4.60 8.68
CA ASN A 248 -25.13 -4.66 7.59
C ASN A 248 -23.67 -4.73 8.05
N TRP A 249 -23.41 -4.64 9.34
CA TRP A 249 -22.05 -4.73 9.88
C TRP A 249 -21.59 -6.18 9.96
N VAL A 250 -20.41 -6.45 9.40
CA VAL A 250 -19.77 -7.77 9.42
C VAL A 250 -18.59 -7.74 10.38
N GLY A 251 -18.60 -8.61 11.40
CA GLY A 251 -17.52 -8.72 12.37
C GLY A 251 -16.28 -9.37 11.77
N PHE A 252 -15.10 -8.85 12.12
CA PHE A 252 -13.81 -9.41 11.75
C PHE A 252 -12.88 -9.46 12.97
N THR A 253 -12.33 -10.64 13.27
CA THR A 253 -11.37 -10.84 14.35
C THR A 253 -9.97 -10.97 13.77
N PRO A 254 -9.08 -9.97 13.95
CA PRO A 254 -7.72 -10.04 13.45
C PRO A 254 -6.87 -11.01 14.27
N LYS A 255 -5.95 -11.72 13.63
CA LYS A 255 -4.95 -12.56 14.29
C LYS A 255 -3.70 -11.71 14.60
N GLY A 256 -3.53 -11.29 15.85
CA GLY A 256 -2.38 -10.50 16.29
C GLY A 256 -2.23 -9.16 15.57
N SER A 257 -1.02 -8.84 15.11
CA SER A 257 -0.69 -7.58 14.38
C SER A 257 -0.95 -7.62 12.88
N GLU A 258 -1.77 -8.58 12.41
CA GLU A 258 -2.07 -8.79 11.00
C GLU A 258 -2.62 -7.55 10.29
N LYS A 259 -2.47 -7.57 8.97
CA LYS A 259 -3.18 -6.62 8.10
C LYS A 259 -4.69 -6.85 8.22
N TRP A 260 -5.45 -5.76 8.15
CA TRP A 260 -6.91 -5.83 8.13
C TRP A 260 -7.49 -5.96 6.71
N THR A 261 -6.64 -6.19 5.71
CA THR A 261 -7.07 -6.39 4.31
C THR A 261 -7.97 -7.60 4.11
N ASN A 262 -7.85 -8.62 4.96
CA ASN A 262 -8.74 -9.78 4.93
C ASN A 262 -10.21 -9.41 5.22
N ALA A 263 -10.46 -8.32 5.94
CA ALA A 263 -11.81 -7.80 6.17
C ALA A 263 -12.51 -7.29 4.89
N LEU A 264 -11.76 -7.12 3.79
CA LEU A 264 -12.31 -6.81 2.46
C LEU A 264 -12.86 -8.04 1.73
N LEU A 265 -12.58 -9.23 2.24
CA LEU A 265 -12.95 -10.49 1.62
C LEU A 265 -14.30 -11.00 2.15
N PRO A 266 -15.07 -11.73 1.34
CA PRO A 266 -16.18 -12.52 1.84
C PRO A 266 -15.70 -13.49 2.94
N ALA A 267 -16.49 -13.67 4.00
CA ALA A 267 -16.13 -14.53 5.14
C ALA A 267 -15.75 -15.96 4.71
N GLU A 268 -16.45 -16.52 3.73
CA GLU A 268 -16.12 -17.83 3.13
C GLU A 268 -14.69 -17.86 2.56
N ALA A 269 -14.26 -16.79 1.90
CA ALA A 269 -12.91 -16.72 1.31
C ALA A 269 -11.82 -16.60 2.39
N VAL A 270 -12.10 -15.91 3.50
CA VAL A 270 -11.20 -15.83 4.65
C VAL A 270 -11.03 -17.20 5.29
N SER A 271 -12.14 -17.92 5.54
CA SER A 271 -12.10 -19.28 6.09
C SER A 271 -11.33 -20.24 5.21
N LEU A 272 -11.52 -20.16 3.89
CA LEU A 272 -10.76 -20.99 2.93
C LEU A 272 -9.27 -20.65 2.92
N TYR A 273 -8.93 -19.39 3.04
CA TYR A 273 -7.54 -18.95 3.11
C TYR A 273 -6.84 -19.54 4.34
N ASP A 274 -7.49 -19.50 5.50
CA ASP A 274 -6.98 -20.09 6.75
C ASP A 274 -6.89 -21.62 6.66
N GLU A 275 -7.95 -22.31 6.20
CA GLU A 275 -7.99 -23.77 6.03
C GLU A 275 -6.82 -24.31 5.20
N VAL A 276 -6.44 -23.57 4.16
CA VAL A 276 -5.36 -23.99 3.25
C VAL A 276 -3.98 -23.94 3.91
N PHE A 277 -3.74 -22.97 4.77
CA PHE A 277 -2.49 -22.90 5.55
C PHE A 277 -2.48 -23.93 6.68
N GLU A 278 -3.60 -24.13 7.36
CA GLU A 278 -3.73 -25.12 8.44
C GLU A 278 -3.55 -26.56 7.92
N SER A 279 -3.98 -26.84 6.71
CA SER A 279 -3.84 -28.17 6.08
C SER A 279 -2.45 -28.46 5.51
N HIS A 280 -1.47 -27.55 5.67
CA HIS A 280 -0.13 -27.63 5.11
C HIS A 280 -0.09 -27.79 3.56
N GLY A 281 -1.18 -27.48 2.87
CA GLY A 281 -1.24 -27.47 1.41
C GLY A 281 -0.48 -26.30 0.79
N TYR A 282 -0.28 -25.23 1.56
CA TYR A 282 0.45 -24.02 1.18
C TYR A 282 1.44 -23.61 2.27
N GLU A 283 2.46 -22.93 1.85
CA GLU A 283 3.46 -22.24 2.66
C GLU A 283 3.72 -20.86 2.05
N VAL A 284 4.59 -20.07 2.64
CA VAL A 284 4.90 -18.74 2.10
C VAL A 284 6.13 -18.77 1.21
N MET A 285 6.25 -17.79 0.29
CA MET A 285 7.42 -17.69 -0.60
C MET A 285 8.75 -17.63 0.16
N ALA A 286 8.78 -17.08 1.37
CA ALA A 286 9.97 -17.05 2.20
C ALA A 286 10.50 -18.44 2.59
N ASP A 287 9.63 -19.45 2.67
CA ASP A 287 10.03 -20.84 2.91
C ASP A 287 10.73 -21.46 1.68
N TRP A 288 10.45 -20.92 0.49
CA TRP A 288 11.06 -21.33 -0.76
C TRP A 288 12.41 -20.66 -1.03
N GLY A 289 12.56 -19.40 -0.63
CA GLY A 289 13.77 -18.64 -0.91
C GLY A 289 13.76 -17.21 -0.43
N GLU A 290 14.88 -16.55 -0.61
CA GLU A 290 15.10 -15.16 -0.23
C GLU A 290 14.71 -14.21 -1.37
N THR A 291 13.95 -13.16 -1.03
CA THR A 291 13.60 -12.08 -1.95
C THR A 291 14.46 -10.86 -1.68
N TYR A 292 15.07 -10.28 -2.72
CA TYR A 292 15.92 -9.12 -2.61
C TYR A 292 15.77 -8.15 -3.78
N LEU A 293 16.15 -6.89 -3.55
CA LEU A 293 16.12 -5.84 -4.55
C LEU A 293 17.29 -6.02 -5.53
N GLY A 294 17.05 -5.80 -6.82
CA GLY A 294 18.09 -5.76 -7.82
C GLY A 294 19.07 -4.59 -7.66
N ALA A 295 20.14 -4.62 -8.44
CA ALA A 295 21.21 -3.61 -8.38
C ALA A 295 20.66 -2.20 -8.61
N VAL A 296 21.05 -1.27 -7.74
CA VAL A 296 20.70 0.16 -7.85
C VAL A 296 21.87 0.88 -8.50
N THR A 297 21.75 1.29 -9.75
CA THR A 297 22.84 1.94 -10.47
C THR A 297 23.09 3.38 -10.04
N GLY A 298 22.05 4.12 -9.70
CA GLY A 298 22.07 5.57 -9.48
C GLY A 298 21.81 6.37 -10.76
N ASN A 299 22.18 5.82 -11.92
CA ASN A 299 21.90 6.39 -13.25
C ASN A 299 21.78 5.25 -14.26
N ASN A 300 20.56 4.79 -14.52
CA ASN A 300 20.33 3.68 -15.44
C ASN A 300 20.77 4.04 -16.88
N GLU A 301 20.64 5.30 -17.30
CA GLU A 301 20.99 5.72 -18.64
C GLU A 301 22.49 5.52 -18.92
N PHE A 302 23.33 5.84 -17.98
CA PHE A 302 24.77 5.63 -18.08
C PHE A 302 25.15 4.16 -17.92
N PHE A 303 24.65 3.50 -16.87
CA PHE A 303 25.14 2.16 -16.51
C PHE A 303 24.55 1.02 -17.34
N THR A 304 23.40 1.22 -18.03
CA THR A 304 22.82 0.17 -18.86
C THR A 304 23.12 0.44 -20.34
N LEU A 305 23.55 -0.58 -21.06
CA LEU A 305 24.05 -0.45 -22.43
C LEU A 305 23.29 -1.39 -23.37
N THR A 306 23.13 -0.95 -24.59
CA THR A 306 22.69 -1.79 -25.71
C THR A 306 23.91 -2.53 -26.32
N LYS A 307 23.66 -3.50 -27.18
CA LYS A 307 24.70 -4.19 -27.95
C LYS A 307 25.49 -3.21 -28.84
N ALA A 308 24.81 -2.21 -29.41
CA ALA A 308 25.43 -1.15 -30.21
C ALA A 308 26.33 -0.25 -29.35
N ASP A 309 25.88 0.17 -28.15
CA ASP A 309 26.68 0.94 -27.21
C ASP A 309 27.98 0.23 -26.83
N VAL A 310 27.90 -1.08 -26.57
CA VAL A 310 29.06 -1.91 -26.23
C VAL A 310 30.06 -1.94 -27.37
N ALA A 311 29.58 -2.13 -28.61
CA ALA A 311 30.45 -2.18 -29.79
C ALA A 311 31.09 -0.82 -30.09
N GLU A 312 30.33 0.28 -30.06
CA GLU A 312 30.81 1.64 -30.31
C GLU A 312 31.92 2.02 -29.30
N ARG A 313 31.73 1.70 -28.03
CA ARG A 313 32.67 2.01 -26.96
C ARG A 313 33.79 0.99 -26.82
N LYS A 314 33.80 -0.06 -27.63
CA LYS A 314 34.78 -1.16 -27.63
C LYS A 314 34.98 -1.79 -26.25
N LEU A 315 33.88 -1.88 -25.45
CA LEU A 315 33.90 -2.48 -24.12
C LEU A 315 34.04 -4.00 -24.21
N ARG A 316 34.83 -4.59 -23.31
CA ARG A 316 35.12 -6.01 -23.29
C ARG A 316 34.18 -6.79 -22.37
N ALA A 317 34.04 -8.07 -22.61
CA ALA A 317 33.18 -8.96 -21.82
C ALA A 317 33.39 -8.89 -20.29
N PRO A 318 34.61 -8.80 -19.74
CA PRO A 318 34.82 -8.66 -18.29
C PRO A 318 34.33 -7.33 -17.69
N GLU A 319 34.03 -6.34 -18.53
CA GLU A 319 33.52 -5.03 -18.11
C GLU A 319 32.00 -4.96 -18.13
N LEU A 320 31.36 -6.05 -18.52
CA LEU A 320 29.94 -6.11 -18.78
C LEU A 320 29.29 -7.27 -18.02
N MET A 321 28.11 -7.01 -17.51
CA MET A 321 27.28 -8.02 -16.93
C MET A 321 25.97 -8.09 -17.69
N ARG A 322 25.53 -9.31 -18.02
CA ARG A 322 24.22 -9.52 -18.66
C ARG A 322 23.11 -9.25 -17.67
N ILE A 323 22.16 -8.41 -18.02
CA ILE A 323 21.02 -8.04 -17.16
C ILE A 323 19.69 -8.28 -17.85
N SER A 324 18.64 -8.47 -17.05
CA SER A 324 17.27 -8.22 -17.49
C SER A 324 17.14 -6.71 -17.74
N PRO A 325 16.72 -6.26 -18.93
CA PRO A 325 16.59 -4.83 -19.20
C PRO A 325 15.62 -4.15 -18.23
N PRO A 326 15.75 -2.82 -18.02
CA PRO A 326 14.88 -2.08 -17.10
C PRO A 326 13.38 -2.27 -17.41
N GLY A 327 12.58 -2.42 -16.37
CA GLY A 327 11.14 -2.67 -16.47
C GLY A 327 10.80 -4.16 -16.54
N SER A 328 9.52 -4.48 -16.73
CA SER A 328 8.99 -5.86 -16.66
C SER A 328 8.16 -6.29 -17.86
N ARG A 329 8.10 -5.49 -18.94
CA ARG A 329 7.25 -5.76 -20.11
C ARG A 329 7.62 -7.05 -20.85
N HIS A 330 8.88 -7.42 -20.82
CA HIS A 330 9.42 -8.63 -21.44
C HIS A 330 9.19 -9.90 -20.59
N LEU A 331 8.78 -9.76 -19.31
CA LEU A 331 8.57 -10.86 -18.37
C LEU A 331 7.10 -11.32 -18.38
N ARG A 332 6.60 -11.80 -19.52
CA ARG A 332 5.19 -12.24 -19.63
C ARG A 332 5.02 -13.76 -19.55
N GLY A 333 6.03 -14.54 -19.88
CA GLY A 333 6.03 -16.01 -19.86
C GLY A 333 6.44 -16.61 -18.52
N LEU A 334 6.59 -17.94 -18.50
CA LEU A 334 7.06 -18.69 -17.33
C LEU A 334 8.58 -18.62 -17.16
N THR A 335 9.32 -18.44 -18.26
CA THR A 335 10.78 -18.43 -18.28
C THR A 335 11.29 -17.31 -19.15
N PHE A 336 12.24 -16.55 -18.63
CA PHE A 336 13.07 -15.63 -19.41
C PHE A 336 14.28 -16.42 -19.93
N SER A 337 14.16 -16.95 -21.14
CA SER A 337 15.14 -17.87 -21.75
C SER A 337 16.31 -17.12 -22.39
N GLU A 338 17.40 -17.84 -22.69
CA GLU A 338 18.53 -17.34 -23.47
C GLU A 338 18.09 -16.75 -24.80
N HIS A 339 17.22 -17.45 -25.53
CA HIS A 339 16.67 -16.96 -26.80
C HIS A 339 15.92 -15.62 -26.63
N ALA A 340 15.10 -15.50 -25.57
CA ALA A 340 14.36 -14.26 -25.31
C ALA A 340 15.30 -13.09 -24.97
N TRP A 341 16.36 -13.36 -24.22
CA TRP A 341 17.37 -12.36 -23.87
C TRP A 341 18.14 -11.92 -25.12
N THR A 342 18.62 -12.86 -25.93
CA THR A 342 19.36 -12.57 -27.17
C THR A 342 18.52 -11.73 -28.13
N LYS A 343 17.25 -12.13 -28.33
CA LYS A 343 16.32 -11.37 -29.16
C LYS A 343 16.17 -9.91 -28.70
N LEU A 344 15.97 -9.70 -27.38
CA LEU A 344 15.88 -8.35 -26.83
C LEU A 344 17.17 -7.54 -27.01
N ALA A 345 18.33 -8.17 -26.86
CA ALA A 345 19.62 -7.50 -27.07
C ALA A 345 19.82 -7.11 -28.54
N ASP A 346 19.41 -7.96 -29.48
CA ASP A 346 19.50 -7.72 -30.92
C ASP A 346 18.49 -6.63 -31.38
N GLU A 347 17.34 -6.53 -30.72
CA GLU A 347 16.33 -5.49 -30.93
C GLU A 347 16.69 -4.14 -30.27
N GLY A 348 17.92 -3.98 -29.73
CA GLY A 348 18.39 -2.74 -29.12
C GLY A 348 18.03 -2.56 -27.66
N GLY A 349 17.63 -3.64 -26.98
CA GLY A 349 17.39 -3.62 -25.54
C GLY A 349 18.67 -3.32 -24.74
N ARG A 350 18.52 -2.60 -23.63
CA ARG A 350 19.62 -2.32 -22.69
C ARG A 350 19.90 -3.53 -21.81
N CYS A 351 20.53 -4.54 -22.39
CA CYS A 351 20.75 -5.87 -21.82
C CYS A 351 22.11 -6.06 -21.13
N TYR A 352 22.93 -5.03 -21.11
CA TYR A 352 24.26 -5.05 -20.49
C TYR A 352 24.35 -4.00 -19.38
N LEU A 353 24.92 -4.37 -18.25
CA LEU A 353 25.31 -3.45 -17.18
C LEU A 353 26.81 -3.19 -17.32
N PHE A 354 27.21 -1.94 -17.36
CA PHE A 354 28.60 -1.55 -17.22
C PHE A 354 29.04 -1.77 -15.76
N ALA A 355 29.89 -2.77 -15.56
CA ALA A 355 30.34 -3.21 -14.23
C ALA A 355 31.78 -3.71 -14.33
N PRO A 356 32.76 -2.84 -14.66
CA PRO A 356 34.15 -3.22 -14.78
C PRO A 356 34.71 -3.71 -13.41
N GLU A 357 35.71 -4.60 -13.49
CA GLU A 357 36.47 -5.04 -12.35
C GLU A 357 37.38 -3.92 -11.77
N ALA A 358 38.19 -4.24 -10.77
CA ALA A 358 39.00 -3.24 -10.06
C ALA A 358 39.94 -2.44 -10.99
N GLU A 359 40.43 -3.06 -12.07
CA GLU A 359 41.29 -2.43 -13.06
C GLU A 359 40.60 -2.37 -14.44
N PRO A 360 39.83 -1.29 -14.73
CA PRO A 360 39.19 -1.09 -16.01
C PRO A 360 40.22 -0.97 -17.15
N SER A 361 39.84 -1.45 -18.35
CA SER A 361 40.61 -1.24 -19.57
C SER A 361 40.72 0.24 -19.93
N GLU A 362 41.53 0.54 -20.95
CA GLU A 362 41.66 1.92 -21.46
C GLU A 362 40.30 2.43 -21.96
N GLU A 363 39.55 1.61 -22.70
CA GLU A 363 38.21 1.94 -23.22
C GLU A 363 37.22 2.16 -22.07
N ALA A 364 37.23 1.31 -21.07
CA ALA A 364 36.38 1.48 -19.87
C ALA A 364 36.76 2.75 -19.08
N ARG A 365 38.06 3.09 -18.97
CA ARG A 365 38.51 4.35 -18.35
C ARG A 365 38.02 5.57 -19.14
N LYS A 366 38.06 5.51 -20.47
CA LYS A 366 37.52 6.56 -21.34
C LYS A 366 36.01 6.72 -21.09
N TYR A 367 35.28 5.62 -20.94
CA TYR A 367 33.85 5.66 -20.65
C TYR A 367 33.55 6.19 -19.24
N ILE A 368 34.35 5.82 -18.24
CA ILE A 368 34.27 6.38 -16.87
C ILE A 368 34.50 7.90 -16.90
N ALA A 369 35.55 8.35 -17.61
CA ALA A 369 35.85 9.78 -17.78
C ALA A 369 34.71 10.53 -18.52
N HIS A 370 34.05 9.87 -19.47
CA HIS A 370 32.83 10.41 -20.09
C HIS A 370 31.70 10.59 -19.07
N GLY A 371 31.47 9.60 -18.22
CA GLY A 371 30.49 9.69 -17.13
C GLY A 371 30.79 10.84 -16.15
N GLN A 372 32.07 11.08 -15.83
CA GLN A 372 32.46 12.21 -15.00
C GLN A 372 32.11 13.57 -15.66
N ARG A 373 32.37 13.71 -16.96
CA ARG A 373 31.99 14.92 -17.68
C ARG A 373 30.47 15.16 -17.72
N LEU A 374 29.69 14.09 -17.68
CA LEU A 374 28.22 14.13 -17.59
C LEU A 374 27.69 14.34 -16.15
N GLY A 375 28.55 14.40 -15.14
CA GLY A 375 28.14 14.54 -13.75
C GLY A 375 27.48 13.29 -13.15
N VAL A 376 27.66 12.11 -13.72
CA VAL A 376 27.04 10.86 -13.23
C VAL A 376 27.45 10.54 -11.79
N GLN A 377 28.69 10.84 -11.41
CA GLN A 377 29.20 10.66 -10.05
C GLN A 377 28.45 11.50 -9.01
N ASP A 378 27.76 12.55 -9.43
CA ASP A 378 27.01 13.45 -8.54
C ASP A 378 25.65 12.89 -8.10
N ALA A 379 25.16 11.86 -8.78
CA ALA A 379 23.97 11.15 -8.35
C ALA A 379 24.16 10.53 -6.96
N TYR A 380 23.17 10.66 -6.06
CA TYR A 380 23.26 10.24 -4.67
C TYR A 380 23.85 8.83 -4.47
N LYS A 381 23.41 7.86 -5.27
CA LYS A 381 23.91 6.47 -5.17
C LYS A 381 25.32 6.29 -5.72
N CYS A 382 25.79 7.16 -6.57
CA CYS A 382 27.15 7.17 -7.06
C CYS A 382 28.10 7.83 -6.05
N LYS A 383 27.71 8.96 -5.45
CA LYS A 383 28.50 9.69 -4.43
C LYS A 383 28.92 8.84 -3.21
N VAL A 384 28.08 7.87 -2.84
CA VAL A 384 28.33 7.00 -1.66
C VAL A 384 29.14 5.75 -1.98
N ARG A 385 29.72 5.66 -3.19
CA ARG A 385 30.52 4.50 -3.64
C ARG A 385 31.97 4.89 -3.88
N GLU A 386 32.85 3.98 -3.59
CA GLU A 386 34.26 4.12 -3.91
C GLU A 386 34.78 2.84 -4.60
N PRO A 387 35.14 2.95 -5.87
CA PRO A 387 34.95 4.09 -6.77
C PRO A 387 33.48 4.27 -7.20
N TRP A 388 33.08 5.49 -7.57
CA TRP A 388 31.69 5.88 -7.89
C TRP A 388 30.99 5.01 -8.95
N TRP A 389 31.78 4.50 -9.89
CA TRP A 389 31.30 3.69 -11.01
C TRP A 389 31.09 2.20 -10.66
N ARG A 390 31.53 1.73 -9.48
CA ARG A 390 31.33 0.34 -9.06
C ARG A 390 29.91 0.13 -8.56
N VAL A 391 29.08 -0.52 -9.40
CA VAL A 391 27.71 -0.88 -9.02
C VAL A 391 27.75 -2.14 -8.14
N PRO A 392 27.21 -2.11 -6.90
CA PRO A 392 27.09 -3.31 -6.09
C PRO A 392 26.13 -4.30 -6.78
N VAL A 393 26.59 -5.51 -7.01
CA VAL A 393 25.84 -6.57 -7.65
C VAL A 393 25.41 -7.59 -6.61
N THR A 394 24.13 -7.94 -6.66
CA THR A 394 23.54 -8.99 -5.82
C THR A 394 23.82 -10.38 -6.39
N PRO A 395 23.67 -11.46 -5.62
CA PRO A 395 23.74 -12.81 -6.16
C PRO A 395 22.77 -13.00 -7.32
N ARG A 396 23.11 -13.89 -8.28
CA ARG A 396 22.25 -14.20 -9.42
C ARG A 396 20.97 -14.86 -8.92
N PRO A 397 19.77 -14.39 -9.34
CA PRO A 397 18.51 -14.95 -8.91
C PRO A 397 18.15 -16.24 -9.70
N ASP A 398 17.41 -17.13 -9.07
CA ASP A 398 16.72 -18.23 -9.76
C ASP A 398 15.46 -17.72 -10.48
N PHE A 399 14.78 -16.71 -9.90
CA PHE A 399 13.58 -16.07 -10.47
C PHE A 399 13.67 -14.55 -10.51
N LEU A 400 13.07 -13.99 -11.53
CA LEU A 400 12.78 -12.56 -11.69
C LEU A 400 11.33 -12.31 -11.26
N PHE A 401 11.11 -11.36 -10.37
CA PHE A 401 9.78 -11.01 -9.88
C PHE A 401 9.42 -9.58 -10.23
N ALA A 402 8.33 -9.43 -11.01
CA ALA A 402 7.78 -8.12 -11.33
C ALA A 402 6.85 -7.68 -10.20
N TYR A 403 7.36 -6.82 -9.31
CA TYR A 403 6.70 -6.39 -8.08
C TYR A 403 5.62 -5.32 -8.26
N MET A 404 5.48 -4.77 -9.47
CA MET A 404 4.43 -3.83 -9.84
C MET A 404 3.73 -4.31 -11.11
N SER A 405 2.41 -4.51 -11.04
CA SER A 405 1.61 -4.95 -12.17
C SER A 405 0.14 -4.55 -12.02
N HIS A 406 -0.58 -4.46 -13.14
CA HIS A 406 -2.03 -4.21 -13.12
C HIS A 406 -2.85 -5.48 -13.01
N ASP A 407 -2.33 -6.59 -13.52
CA ASP A 407 -3.05 -7.87 -13.65
C ASP A 407 -2.71 -8.86 -12.54
N ARG A 408 -1.42 -9.13 -12.33
CA ARG A 408 -0.92 -10.13 -11.38
C ARG A 408 0.57 -9.94 -11.11
N PRO A 409 1.11 -10.40 -9.99
CA PRO A 409 2.55 -10.58 -9.84
C PRO A 409 3.06 -11.60 -10.86
N ARG A 410 4.28 -11.38 -11.35
CA ARG A 410 4.90 -12.25 -12.33
C ARG A 410 6.16 -12.84 -11.75
N LEU A 411 6.10 -14.15 -11.50
CA LEU A 411 7.23 -14.97 -11.10
C LEU A 411 7.78 -15.67 -12.34
N VAL A 412 8.96 -15.28 -12.80
CA VAL A 412 9.52 -15.75 -14.07
C VAL A 412 10.88 -16.39 -13.83
N ARG A 413 11.04 -17.67 -14.24
CA ARG A 413 12.33 -18.37 -14.12
C ARG A 413 13.42 -17.65 -14.91
N ASN A 414 14.59 -17.48 -14.29
CA ASN A 414 15.76 -16.85 -14.91
C ASN A 414 16.56 -17.86 -15.74
N GLY A 415 16.00 -18.33 -16.87
CA GLY A 415 16.66 -19.29 -17.75
C GLY A 415 17.86 -18.73 -18.52
N ALA A 416 17.94 -17.41 -18.70
CA ALA A 416 19.07 -16.72 -19.32
C ALA A 416 20.24 -16.45 -18.33
N GLY A 417 20.07 -16.75 -17.05
CA GLY A 417 21.11 -16.56 -16.04
C GLY A 417 21.57 -15.11 -15.90
N VAL A 418 20.66 -14.15 -16.06
CA VAL A 418 20.97 -12.71 -16.02
C VAL A 418 20.91 -12.14 -14.62
N GLN A 419 21.55 -10.99 -14.42
CA GLN A 419 21.38 -10.14 -13.25
C GLN A 419 20.16 -9.22 -13.42
N LEU A 420 19.77 -8.53 -12.37
CA LEU A 420 18.62 -7.63 -12.37
C LEU A 420 18.94 -6.28 -11.76
N LEU A 421 18.19 -5.28 -12.19
CA LEU A 421 18.19 -3.94 -11.64
C LEU A 421 17.01 -3.74 -10.68
N ASN A 422 17.02 -2.63 -9.95
CA ASN A 422 16.01 -2.26 -8.95
C ASN A 422 14.56 -2.10 -9.48
N SER A 423 14.34 -2.26 -10.77
CA SER A 423 12.97 -2.36 -11.35
C SER A 423 12.32 -3.73 -11.15
N LEU A 424 13.07 -4.70 -10.65
CA LEU A 424 12.65 -6.07 -10.37
C LEU A 424 13.20 -6.53 -9.01
N TYR A 425 12.54 -7.54 -8.42
CA TYR A 425 13.13 -8.32 -7.33
C TYR A 425 13.70 -9.63 -7.86
N GLY A 426 14.75 -10.09 -7.21
CA GLY A 426 15.28 -11.45 -7.38
C GLY A 426 14.76 -12.36 -6.28
N ILE A 427 14.49 -13.60 -6.65
CA ILE A 427 14.26 -14.66 -5.67
C ILE A 427 15.33 -15.73 -5.87
N ARG A 428 16.06 -16.04 -4.79
CA ARG A 428 17.06 -17.09 -4.73
C ARG A 428 16.54 -18.23 -3.86
N LEU A 429 16.34 -19.37 -4.47
CA LEU A 429 15.78 -20.52 -3.78
C LEU A 429 16.76 -21.13 -2.76
N HIS A 430 16.21 -21.63 -1.67
CA HIS A 430 16.94 -22.45 -0.74
C HIS A 430 17.43 -23.75 -1.42
N ALA A 431 18.65 -24.18 -1.14
CA ALA A 431 19.31 -25.27 -1.85
C ALA A 431 18.45 -26.55 -1.94
N LYS A 432 17.79 -26.94 -0.84
CA LYS A 432 16.93 -28.15 -0.77
C LYS A 432 15.67 -28.08 -1.63
N ARG A 433 15.24 -26.87 -2.03
CA ARG A 433 14.00 -26.62 -2.78
C ARG A 433 14.24 -26.26 -4.24
N ARG A 434 15.50 -26.04 -4.61
CA ARG A 434 15.88 -25.44 -5.89
C ARG A 434 15.45 -26.29 -7.10
N ASP A 435 15.61 -27.59 -7.05
CA ASP A 435 15.30 -28.44 -8.21
C ASP A 435 13.81 -28.42 -8.51
N VAL A 436 12.98 -28.74 -7.51
CA VAL A 436 11.51 -28.68 -7.65
C VAL A 436 11.04 -27.27 -7.97
N GLY A 437 11.58 -26.27 -7.28
CA GLY A 437 11.19 -24.87 -7.46
C GLY A 437 11.47 -24.36 -8.87
N ASN A 438 12.66 -24.58 -9.41
CA ASN A 438 13.04 -24.16 -10.76
C ASN A 438 12.13 -24.74 -11.84
N GLU A 439 11.57 -25.92 -11.61
CA GLU A 439 10.70 -26.59 -12.56
C GLU A 439 9.23 -26.17 -12.43
N THR A 440 8.77 -25.84 -11.22
CA THR A 440 7.34 -25.77 -10.93
C THR A 440 6.84 -24.41 -10.48
N LEU A 441 7.63 -23.59 -9.76
CA LEU A 441 7.12 -22.37 -9.10
C LEU A 441 6.52 -21.35 -10.06
N ALA A 442 7.12 -21.14 -11.23
CA ALA A 442 6.59 -20.16 -12.18
C ALA A 442 5.18 -20.54 -12.65
N VAL A 443 4.95 -21.82 -12.96
CA VAL A 443 3.65 -22.31 -13.38
C VAL A 443 2.70 -22.43 -12.19
N ALA A 444 3.18 -22.94 -11.06
CA ALA A 444 2.37 -23.12 -9.86
C ALA A 444 1.86 -21.80 -9.28
N SER A 445 2.58 -20.69 -9.46
CA SER A 445 2.11 -19.35 -9.03
C SER A 445 0.83 -18.87 -9.73
N LEU A 446 0.40 -19.54 -10.80
CA LEU A 446 -0.80 -19.22 -11.58
C LEU A 446 -2.06 -19.94 -11.06
N ASN A 447 -2.18 -20.20 -9.78
CA ASN A 447 -3.38 -20.75 -9.17
C ASN A 447 -4.20 -19.69 -8.44
N SER A 448 -5.48 -19.94 -8.26
CA SER A 448 -6.43 -18.99 -7.66
C SER A 448 -6.07 -18.59 -6.24
N MET A 449 -5.50 -19.48 -5.42
CA MET A 449 -5.08 -19.18 -4.05
C MET A 449 -3.88 -18.22 -4.01
N THR A 450 -2.83 -18.50 -4.80
CA THR A 450 -1.66 -17.60 -4.89
C THR A 450 -2.05 -16.24 -5.44
N LEU A 451 -2.92 -16.18 -6.45
CA LEU A 451 -3.37 -14.93 -7.04
C LEU A 451 -4.25 -14.11 -6.10
N LEU A 452 -5.12 -14.76 -5.31
CA LEU A 452 -5.86 -14.08 -4.23
C LEU A 452 -4.91 -13.57 -3.15
N GLY A 453 -3.99 -14.43 -2.70
CA GLY A 453 -2.99 -14.06 -1.71
C GLY A 453 -2.14 -12.87 -2.14
N ALA A 454 -1.83 -12.76 -3.43
CA ALA A 454 -1.10 -11.60 -3.96
C ALA A 454 -1.88 -10.28 -3.79
N GLU A 455 -3.20 -10.28 -3.97
CA GLU A 455 -4.03 -9.10 -3.69
C GLU A 455 -4.09 -8.80 -2.17
N VAL A 456 -4.12 -9.84 -1.33
CA VAL A 456 -4.19 -9.72 0.13
C VAL A 456 -2.89 -9.16 0.73
N VAL A 457 -1.74 -9.73 0.32
CA VAL A 457 -0.44 -9.31 0.88
C VAL A 457 0.12 -8.06 0.22
N GLY A 458 -0.27 -7.77 -1.02
CA GLY A 458 0.15 -6.61 -1.78
C GLY A 458 -0.52 -5.31 -1.32
N ARG A 459 -0.19 -4.24 -2.04
CA ARG A 459 -0.76 -2.90 -1.82
C ARG A 459 -1.30 -2.35 -3.12
N ALA A 460 -2.48 -1.76 -3.05
CA ALA A 460 -2.98 -0.93 -4.14
C ALA A 460 -2.11 0.33 -4.24
N TYR A 461 -1.63 0.63 -5.44
CA TYR A 461 -0.83 1.80 -5.76
C TYR A 461 -1.54 2.63 -6.84
N GLY A 462 -1.16 3.90 -6.97
CA GLY A 462 -1.82 4.82 -7.90
C GLY A 462 -2.00 4.24 -9.31
N GLY A 463 -3.13 4.56 -9.94
CA GLY A 463 -3.49 4.04 -11.27
C GLY A 463 -3.91 2.56 -11.29
N GLY A 464 -4.36 2.00 -10.17
CA GLY A 464 -4.83 0.61 -10.08
C GLY A 464 -3.72 -0.44 -10.15
N MET A 465 -2.49 -0.08 -9.81
CA MET A 465 -1.35 -0.98 -9.81
C MET A 465 -1.26 -1.76 -8.50
N LEU A 466 -1.01 -3.06 -8.59
CA LEU A 466 -0.66 -3.89 -7.44
C LEU A 466 0.84 -3.85 -7.23
N LYS A 467 1.29 -3.45 -6.05
CA LYS A 467 2.69 -3.37 -5.65
C LYS A 467 2.98 -4.28 -4.48
N HIS A 468 4.13 -4.95 -4.53
CA HIS A 468 4.66 -5.76 -3.42
C HIS A 468 6.02 -5.22 -2.99
N GLU A 469 6.24 -5.11 -1.69
CA GLU A 469 7.58 -4.93 -1.13
C GLU A 469 8.24 -6.31 -0.88
N PRO A 470 9.58 -6.42 -0.71
CA PRO A 470 10.24 -7.73 -0.55
C PRO A 470 9.63 -8.61 0.55
N THR A 471 9.26 -8.02 1.69
CA THR A 471 8.61 -8.75 2.78
C THR A 471 7.20 -9.24 2.41
N GLU A 472 6.50 -8.55 1.52
CA GLU A 472 5.18 -8.94 1.01
C GLU A 472 5.29 -10.03 -0.04
N VAL A 473 6.35 -9.99 -0.87
CA VAL A 473 6.68 -11.13 -1.76
C VAL A 473 7.00 -12.37 -0.92
N GLY A 474 7.75 -12.22 0.16
CA GLY A 474 8.03 -13.32 1.09
C GLY A 474 6.78 -13.93 1.73
N ALA A 475 5.72 -13.16 1.88
CA ALA A 475 4.44 -13.61 2.45
C ALA A 475 3.43 -14.16 1.41
N LEU A 476 3.80 -14.22 0.13
CA LEU A 476 2.92 -14.79 -0.91
C LEU A 476 2.64 -16.26 -0.62
N PRO A 477 1.36 -16.71 -0.62
CA PRO A 477 1.02 -18.12 -0.51
C PRO A 477 1.44 -18.87 -1.77
N ILE A 478 2.24 -19.89 -1.58
CA ILE A 478 2.73 -20.79 -2.64
C ILE A 478 2.40 -22.21 -2.21
N PRO A 479 1.98 -23.10 -3.13
CA PRO A 479 1.79 -24.50 -2.79
C PRO A 479 3.04 -25.08 -2.12
N SER A 480 2.85 -25.91 -1.09
CA SER A 480 3.94 -26.43 -0.27
C SER A 480 4.91 -27.30 -1.09
N PHE A 481 6.10 -27.51 -0.55
CA PHE A 481 7.12 -28.32 -1.21
C PHE A 481 6.61 -29.75 -1.50
N GLU A 482 5.87 -30.34 -0.58
CA GLU A 482 5.27 -31.68 -0.70
C GLU A 482 4.25 -31.70 -1.83
N VAL A 483 3.38 -30.71 -1.89
CA VAL A 483 2.38 -30.58 -2.98
C VAL A 483 3.09 -30.46 -4.33
N LEU A 484 4.05 -29.52 -4.46
CA LEU A 484 4.74 -29.31 -5.74
C LEU A 484 5.59 -30.52 -6.17
N SER A 485 6.23 -31.19 -5.23
CA SER A 485 6.96 -32.42 -5.52
C SER A 485 6.04 -33.51 -6.11
N SER A 486 4.84 -33.67 -5.54
CA SER A 486 3.86 -34.64 -5.98
C SER A 486 3.27 -34.37 -7.36
N VAL A 487 3.10 -33.09 -7.73
CA VAL A 487 2.48 -32.71 -9.01
C VAL A 487 3.48 -32.23 -10.06
N SER A 488 4.78 -32.22 -9.77
CA SER A 488 5.84 -31.63 -10.62
C SER A 488 5.82 -32.17 -12.05
N ALA A 489 5.76 -33.49 -12.24
CA ALA A 489 5.74 -34.12 -13.57
C ALA A 489 4.54 -33.61 -14.41
N ARG A 490 3.37 -33.49 -13.78
CA ARG A 490 2.16 -33.04 -14.47
C ARG A 490 2.24 -31.54 -14.83
N LEU A 491 2.74 -30.70 -13.92
CA LEU A 491 2.95 -29.26 -14.19
C LEU A 491 3.98 -29.03 -15.29
N LYS A 492 5.06 -29.84 -15.32
CA LYS A 492 6.06 -29.81 -16.38
C LYS A 492 5.43 -30.12 -17.76
N LEU A 493 4.63 -31.19 -17.84
CA LEU A 493 3.95 -31.57 -19.08
C LEU A 493 3.02 -30.47 -19.61
N LEU A 494 2.35 -29.72 -18.73
CA LEU A 494 1.41 -28.64 -19.06
C LEU A 494 2.10 -27.29 -19.31
N SER A 495 3.35 -27.11 -18.92
CA SER A 495 4.07 -25.83 -19.02
C SER A 495 4.11 -25.24 -20.45
N PRO A 496 4.29 -26.00 -21.54
CA PRO A 496 4.24 -25.45 -22.90
C PRO A 496 2.86 -24.89 -23.26
N GLN A 497 1.78 -25.60 -22.91
CA GLN A 497 0.40 -25.16 -23.12
C GLN A 497 0.12 -23.88 -22.34
N ILE A 498 0.48 -23.85 -21.06
CA ILE A 498 0.31 -22.66 -20.19
C ILE A 498 1.12 -21.49 -20.73
N SER A 499 2.37 -21.73 -21.17
CA SER A 499 3.20 -20.67 -21.79
C SER A 499 2.57 -20.10 -23.06
N ALA A 500 1.86 -20.91 -23.84
CA ALA A 500 1.13 -20.44 -25.02
C ALA A 500 -0.06 -19.55 -24.61
N LEU A 501 -0.82 -19.94 -23.60
CA LEU A 501 -1.96 -19.16 -23.07
C LEU A 501 -1.52 -17.81 -22.47
N LEU A 502 -0.36 -17.74 -21.82
CA LEU A 502 0.17 -16.50 -21.25
C LEU A 502 0.53 -15.41 -22.29
N ARG A 503 0.56 -15.76 -23.57
CA ARG A 503 0.74 -14.78 -24.67
C ARG A 503 -0.55 -14.00 -24.97
N SER A 504 -1.72 -14.52 -24.57
CA SER A 504 -2.98 -13.79 -24.60
C SER A 504 -3.08 -12.80 -23.42
N ASN A 505 -3.97 -11.83 -23.52
CA ASN A 505 -4.22 -10.89 -22.40
C ASN A 505 -5.10 -11.51 -21.30
N ASP A 506 -5.77 -12.63 -21.59
CA ASP A 506 -6.59 -13.36 -20.64
C ASP A 506 -5.81 -14.57 -20.08
N ILE A 507 -5.53 -14.53 -18.77
CA ILE A 507 -4.82 -15.61 -18.07
C ILE A 507 -5.78 -16.66 -17.49
N THR A 508 -7.08 -16.46 -17.58
CA THR A 508 -8.10 -17.33 -16.96
C THR A 508 -7.93 -18.81 -17.37
N PRO A 509 -7.73 -19.15 -18.66
CA PRO A 509 -7.55 -20.56 -19.04
C PRO A 509 -6.28 -21.18 -18.43
N ALA A 510 -5.20 -20.40 -18.30
CA ALA A 510 -3.96 -20.89 -17.68
C ALA A 510 -4.18 -21.17 -16.18
N VAL A 511 -4.87 -20.26 -15.48
CA VAL A 511 -5.23 -20.42 -14.06
C VAL A 511 -6.13 -21.64 -13.86
N GLU A 512 -7.11 -21.86 -14.74
CA GLU A 512 -8.00 -23.02 -14.65
C GLU A 512 -7.28 -24.36 -14.78
N ILE A 513 -6.29 -24.43 -15.66
CA ILE A 513 -5.45 -25.64 -15.80
C ILE A 513 -4.67 -25.89 -14.49
N VAL A 514 -4.04 -24.87 -13.93
CA VAL A 514 -3.24 -25.02 -12.72
C VAL A 514 -4.12 -25.31 -11.50
N ASP A 515 -5.27 -24.64 -11.36
CA ASP A 515 -6.25 -24.92 -10.31
C ASP A 515 -6.73 -26.36 -10.34
N ARG A 516 -6.98 -26.90 -11.54
CA ARG A 516 -7.38 -28.31 -11.70
C ARG A 516 -6.30 -29.25 -11.16
N VAL A 517 -5.04 -29.01 -11.48
CA VAL A 517 -3.93 -29.86 -11.03
C VAL A 517 -3.72 -29.76 -9.52
N ILE A 518 -3.63 -28.54 -8.99
CA ILE A 518 -3.24 -28.30 -7.60
C ILE A 518 -4.45 -28.34 -6.68
N LEU A 519 -5.45 -27.49 -6.91
CA LEU A 519 -6.55 -27.33 -5.98
C LEU A 519 -7.56 -28.49 -6.08
N LYS A 520 -7.99 -28.85 -7.31
CA LYS A 520 -9.04 -29.85 -7.48
C LYS A 520 -8.51 -31.29 -7.34
N ASP A 521 -7.51 -31.65 -8.15
CA ASP A 521 -7.09 -33.04 -8.26
C ASP A 521 -6.19 -33.48 -7.11
N HIS A 522 -5.31 -32.59 -6.61
CA HIS A 522 -4.39 -32.91 -5.50
C HIS A 522 -5.00 -32.53 -4.13
N LEU A 523 -5.35 -31.27 -3.90
CA LEU A 523 -5.88 -30.79 -2.61
C LEU A 523 -7.38 -31.05 -2.41
N LYS A 524 -8.06 -31.67 -3.40
CA LYS A 524 -9.47 -32.08 -3.32
C LYS A 524 -10.48 -30.94 -3.06
N PHE A 525 -10.17 -29.73 -3.50
CA PHE A 525 -11.11 -28.63 -3.40
C PHE A 525 -12.32 -28.86 -4.31
N SER A 526 -13.51 -28.56 -3.81
CA SER A 526 -14.72 -28.54 -4.63
C SER A 526 -14.67 -27.36 -5.63
N ASP A 527 -15.40 -27.50 -6.74
CA ASP A 527 -15.53 -26.41 -7.71
C ASP A 527 -16.10 -25.14 -7.07
N GLN A 528 -16.97 -25.28 -6.04
CA GLN A 528 -17.51 -24.15 -5.28
C GLN A 528 -16.41 -23.41 -4.52
N LYS A 529 -15.51 -24.12 -3.79
CA LYS A 529 -14.37 -23.53 -3.10
C LYS A 529 -13.47 -22.75 -4.06
N ILE A 530 -13.13 -23.32 -5.21
CA ILE A 530 -12.30 -22.67 -6.24
C ILE A 530 -13.00 -21.43 -6.80
N LYS A 531 -14.31 -21.50 -7.05
CA LYS A 531 -15.10 -20.37 -7.51
C LYS A 531 -15.14 -19.23 -6.47
N SER A 532 -15.24 -19.54 -5.17
CA SER A 532 -15.19 -18.56 -4.09
C SER A 532 -13.85 -17.84 -4.02
N LEU A 533 -12.71 -18.54 -4.19
CA LEU A 533 -11.37 -17.91 -4.26
C LEU A 533 -11.25 -16.96 -5.46
N ARG A 534 -11.73 -17.35 -6.63
CA ARG A 534 -11.73 -16.53 -7.85
C ARG A 534 -12.59 -15.28 -7.67
N LYS A 535 -13.79 -15.43 -7.10
CA LYS A 535 -14.69 -14.32 -6.82
C LYS A 535 -14.08 -13.34 -5.83
N ALA A 536 -13.46 -13.83 -4.75
CA ALA A 536 -12.78 -13.00 -3.78
C ALA A 536 -11.62 -12.21 -4.40
N ARG A 537 -10.79 -12.86 -5.23
CA ARG A 537 -9.76 -12.15 -6.00
C ARG A 537 -10.36 -11.08 -6.91
N GLN A 538 -11.45 -11.39 -7.61
CA GLN A 538 -12.09 -10.44 -8.53
C GLN A 538 -12.59 -9.21 -7.80
N VAL A 539 -13.17 -9.34 -6.60
CA VAL A 539 -13.59 -8.21 -5.76
C VAL A 539 -12.41 -7.27 -5.47
N LEU A 540 -11.27 -7.81 -5.03
CA LEU A 540 -10.09 -6.98 -4.73
C LEU A 540 -9.48 -6.35 -5.99
N LEU A 541 -9.43 -7.10 -7.09
CA LEU A 541 -8.94 -6.62 -8.39
C LEU A 541 -9.82 -5.48 -8.91
N ASP A 542 -11.14 -5.65 -8.93
CA ASP A 542 -12.09 -4.67 -9.42
C ASP A 542 -12.02 -3.38 -8.58
N ARG A 543 -11.99 -3.50 -7.26
CA ARG A 543 -11.79 -2.39 -6.34
C ARG A 543 -10.52 -1.60 -6.67
N ARG A 544 -9.42 -2.28 -6.96
CA ARG A 544 -8.15 -1.66 -7.33
C ARG A 544 -8.21 -1.04 -8.74
N MET A 545 -8.87 -1.69 -9.69
CA MET A 545 -8.97 -1.25 -11.09
C MET A 545 -9.96 -0.11 -11.31
N THR A 546 -11.04 -0.03 -10.53
CA THR A 546 -11.97 1.11 -10.57
C THR A 546 -11.26 2.43 -10.30
N ARG A 547 -10.23 2.41 -9.46
CA ARG A 547 -9.36 3.55 -9.15
C ARG A 547 -8.46 4.01 -10.31
N ARG A 548 -8.33 3.22 -11.37
CA ARG A 548 -7.59 3.59 -12.58
C ARG A 548 -8.39 4.53 -13.48
N LYS A 549 -9.70 4.45 -13.44
CA LYS A 549 -10.61 5.18 -14.34
C LYS A 549 -11.05 6.54 -13.79
N ALA A 550 -10.81 6.80 -12.52
CA ALA A 550 -11.04 8.08 -11.85
C ALA A 550 -9.73 8.91 -11.83
#